data_5288d7313b260b34c58f1e44687d4bb5
#
_entry.id   5288d7313b260b34c58f1e44687d4bb5
#
_cell.length_a   1.000
_cell.length_b   1.000
_cell.length_c   1.000
_cell.angle_alpha   90.00
_cell.angle_beta   90.00
_cell.angle_gamma   90.00
#
_symmetry.space_group_name_H-M   'P 1'
#
loop_
_entity.id
_entity.type
_entity.pdbx_description
1 polymer ?
#
loop_
_entity_poly.entity_id
_entity_poly.type
_entity_poly.pdbx_seq_one_letter_code
_entity_poly.pdbx_strand_id
1 'polypeptide(L)' 'MKKTTGGNKSDSADGNQRARDLSAFTRAVSLFNAGKFGEAKQLFDQLAAVPDTSLAHAARSRALICERRSRPG' A
#
# COMPACT_ATOMS: atom_id res chain seq x y z
N MET A 1 -8.22 26.24 -17.33
CA MET A 1 -8.01 25.90 -17.28
C MET A 1 -7.75 25.26 -17.24
N LYS A 2 -7.82 25.23 -16.79
CA LYS A 2 -7.67 24.59 -16.56
C LYS A 2 -7.00 24.02 -16.67
N LYS A 3 -6.53 23.98 -16.85
CA LYS A 3 -5.88 23.48 -17.05
C LYS A 3 -5.37 22.65 -16.91
N THR A 4 -4.90 23.10 -17.04
CA THR A 4 -4.18 22.15 -16.41
C THR A 4 -4.61 20.83 -16.56
N THR A 5 -5.50 20.77 -16.81
CA THR A 5 -6.17 19.63 -16.70
C THR A 5 -5.94 18.65 -17.75
N GLY A 6 -5.60 19.09 -18.89
CA GLY A 6 -5.44 18.22 -20.01
C GLY A 6 -4.47 17.09 -19.78
N GLY A 7 -3.28 17.41 -19.44
CA GLY A 7 -2.28 16.41 -19.22
C GLY A 7 -2.65 15.50 -18.10
N ASN A 8 -3.57 15.93 -17.35
CA ASN A 8 -3.94 15.18 -16.20
C ASN A 8 -4.61 13.88 -16.46
N LYS A 9 -5.04 13.63 -17.65
CA LYS A 9 -5.67 12.38 -17.90
C LYS A 9 -4.78 11.22 -17.62
N SER A 10 -3.61 11.22 -18.21
CA SER A 10 -2.65 10.17 -17.91
C SER A 10 -2.25 10.22 -16.47
N ASP A 11 -2.00 11.42 -16.03
CA ASP A 11 -1.61 11.60 -14.64
C ASP A 11 -2.71 11.13 -13.72
N SER A 12 -3.94 11.34 -14.10
CA SER A 12 -5.04 10.91 -13.29
C SER A 12 -5.08 9.41 -13.12
N ALA A 13 -4.82 8.68 -14.17
CA ALA A 13 -4.81 7.23 -14.09
C ALA A 13 -3.71 6.78 -13.16
N ASP A 14 -2.51 7.29 -13.38
CA ASP A 14 -1.38 6.95 -12.52
C ASP A 14 -1.60 7.47 -11.11
N GLY A 15 -2.12 8.68 -11.03
CA GLY A 15 -2.39 9.28 -9.74
C GLY A 15 -3.41 8.51 -8.94
N ASN A 16 -4.44 8.01 -9.61
CA ASN A 16 -5.47 7.23 -8.94
C ASN A 16 -4.91 5.93 -8.43
N GLN A 17 -4.09 5.27 -9.23
CA GLN A 17 -3.47 4.03 -8.81
C GLN A 17 -2.59 4.25 -7.60
N ARG A 18 -1.76 5.29 -7.66
CA ARG A 18 -0.89 5.59 -6.55
C ARG A 18 -1.68 5.99 -5.30
N ALA A 19 -2.73 6.76 -5.48
CA ALA A 19 -3.55 7.18 -4.35
C ALA A 19 -4.19 5.97 -3.69
N ARG A 20 -4.67 5.03 -4.49
CA ARG A 20 -5.26 3.81 -3.96
C ARG A 20 -4.21 2.99 -3.22
N ASP A 21 -3.03 2.89 -3.81
CA ASP A 21 -1.96 2.11 -3.18
C ASP A 21 -1.54 2.74 -1.87
N LEU A 22 -1.43 4.06 -1.84
CA LEU A 22 -1.08 4.76 -0.61
C LEU A 22 -2.17 4.62 0.44
N SER A 23 -3.42 4.69 0.03
CA SER A 23 -4.53 4.50 0.96
C SER A 23 -4.52 3.10 1.53
N ALA A 24 -4.28 2.11 0.69
CA ALA A 24 -4.18 0.74 1.14
C ALA A 24 -3.01 0.57 2.09
N PHE A 25 -1.89 1.20 1.80
CA PHE A 25 -0.73 1.13 2.66
C PHE A 25 -1.04 1.74 4.04
N THR A 26 -1.67 2.91 4.04
CA THR A 26 -2.05 3.56 5.29
C THR A 26 -3.00 2.67 6.08
N ARG A 27 -3.94 2.06 5.40
CA ARG A 27 -4.87 1.16 6.06
C ARG A 27 -4.15 -0.03 6.66
N ALA A 28 -3.21 -0.59 5.91
CA ALA A 28 -2.43 -1.72 6.39
C ALA A 28 -1.64 -1.34 7.63
N VAL A 29 -1.07 -0.14 7.64
CA VAL A 29 -0.33 0.35 8.80
C VAL A 29 -1.26 0.49 10.01
N SER A 30 -2.47 0.98 9.77
CA SER A 30 -3.45 1.10 10.85
C SER A 30 -3.81 -0.27 11.43
N LEU A 31 -3.99 -1.25 10.56
CA LEU A 31 -4.28 -2.61 11.01
C LEU A 31 -3.10 -3.17 11.78
N PHE A 32 -1.90 -2.90 11.31
CA PHE A 32 -0.69 -3.32 11.98
C PHE A 32 -0.64 -2.74 13.40
N ASN A 33 -0.90 -1.43 13.51
CA ASN A 33 -0.84 -0.77 14.81
C ASN A 33 -1.95 -1.25 15.74
N ALA A 34 -3.06 -1.71 15.17
CA ALA A 34 -4.15 -2.26 15.96
C ALA A 34 -3.94 -3.71 16.36
N GLY A 35 -2.84 -4.30 15.93
CA GLY A 35 -2.56 -5.69 16.25
C GLY A 35 -3.21 -6.69 15.31
N LYS A 36 -3.83 -6.20 14.24
CA LYS A 36 -4.47 -7.10 13.27
C LYS A 36 -3.51 -7.50 12.20
N PHE A 37 -2.51 -8.26 12.58
CA PHE A 37 -1.39 -8.57 11.71
C PHE A 37 -1.77 -9.41 10.50
N GLY A 38 -2.71 -10.32 10.65
CA GLY A 38 -3.15 -11.13 9.52
C GLY A 38 -3.78 -10.29 8.41
N GLU A 39 -4.64 -9.36 8.79
CA GLU A 39 -5.28 -8.49 7.82
C GLU A 39 -4.27 -7.51 7.22
N ALA A 40 -3.40 -6.99 8.06
CA ALA A 40 -2.36 -6.08 7.58
C ALA A 40 -1.46 -6.78 6.58
N LYS A 41 -1.09 -8.01 6.87
CA LYS A 41 -0.23 -8.78 5.97
C LYS A 41 -0.87 -8.95 4.61
N GLN A 42 -2.16 -9.24 4.57
CA GLN A 42 -2.83 -9.40 3.29
C GLN A 42 -2.72 -8.15 2.44
N LEU A 43 -2.93 -6.98 3.06
CA LEU A 43 -2.81 -5.73 2.33
C LEU A 43 -1.37 -5.46 1.91
N PHE A 44 -0.43 -5.73 2.78
CA PHE A 44 0.97 -5.52 2.43
C PHE A 44 1.41 -6.47 1.31
N ASP A 45 0.92 -7.71 1.32
CA ASP A 45 1.23 -8.64 0.24
C ASP A 45 0.71 -8.13 -1.09
N GLN A 46 -0.48 -7.57 -1.10
CA GLN A 46 -1.03 -6.99 -2.32
C GLN A 46 -0.18 -5.81 -2.78
N LEU A 47 0.24 -4.99 -1.84
CA LEU A 47 1.04 -3.82 -2.16
C LEU A 47 2.44 -4.18 -2.62
N ALA A 48 2.92 -5.35 -2.26
CA ALA A 48 4.24 -5.80 -2.71
C ALA A 48 4.27 -6.04 -4.21
N ALA A 49 3.13 -6.14 -4.85
CA ALA A 49 3.04 -6.37 -6.28
C ALA A 49 2.74 -5.12 -7.09
N VAL A 50 2.63 -3.96 -6.45
CA VAL A 50 2.32 -2.73 -7.18
C VAL A 50 3.53 -2.25 -7.98
N PRO A 51 3.29 -1.45 -9.04
CA PRO A 51 4.39 -0.96 -9.87
C PRO A 51 5.35 -0.01 -9.15
N ASP A 52 4.88 0.67 -8.12
CA ASP A 52 5.73 1.59 -7.37
C ASP A 52 6.72 0.78 -6.54
N THR A 53 7.97 0.78 -6.98
CA THR A 53 9.01 -0.03 -6.36
C THR A 53 9.24 0.33 -4.90
N SER A 54 9.24 1.61 -4.59
CA SER A 54 9.46 2.05 -3.22
C SER A 54 8.35 1.54 -2.31
N LEU A 55 7.12 1.69 -2.76
CA LEU A 55 5.98 1.26 -1.98
C LEU A 55 5.96 -0.26 -1.84
N ALA A 56 6.25 -0.95 -2.93
CA ALA A 56 6.28 -2.41 -2.92
C ALA A 56 7.35 -2.92 -1.95
N HIS A 57 8.50 -2.27 -1.94
CA HIS A 57 9.58 -2.67 -1.06
C HIS A 57 9.19 -2.46 0.41
N ALA A 58 8.60 -1.32 0.70
CA ALA A 58 8.15 -1.04 2.07
C ALA A 58 7.08 -2.03 2.50
N ALA A 59 6.16 -2.34 1.59
CA ALA A 59 5.10 -3.29 1.90
C ALA A 59 5.64 -4.66 2.18
N ARG A 60 6.63 -5.10 1.40
CA ARG A 60 7.26 -6.38 1.63
C ARG A 60 7.90 -6.47 2.99
N SER A 61 8.64 -5.44 3.35
CA SER A 61 9.30 -5.42 4.65
C SER A 61 8.28 -5.53 5.78
N ARG A 62 7.20 -4.78 5.64
CA ARG A 62 6.18 -4.82 6.68
C ARG A 62 5.41 -6.13 6.71
N ALA A 63 5.22 -6.74 5.54
CA ALA A 63 4.56 -8.04 5.48
C ALA A 63 5.36 -9.09 6.26
N LEU A 64 6.67 -9.03 6.14
CA LEU A 64 7.52 -9.94 6.89
C LEU A 64 7.38 -9.73 8.39
N ILE A 65 7.30 -8.48 8.81
CA ILE A 65 7.11 -8.17 10.22
C ILE A 65 5.76 -8.69 10.68
N CYS A 66 4.72 -8.50 9.88
CA CYS A 66 3.40 -9.02 10.21
C CYS A 66 3.41 -10.52 10.39
N GLU A 67 4.13 -11.20 9.50
CA GLU A 67 4.20 -12.64 9.56
C GLU A 67 4.83 -13.09 10.86
N ARG A 68 5.90 -12.44 11.26
CA ARG A 68 6.56 -12.77 12.50
C ARG A 68 5.66 -12.53 13.70
N ARG A 69 4.96 -11.40 13.68
CA ARG A 69 4.14 -11.06 14.84
C ARG A 69 2.85 -11.85 14.92
N SER A 70 2.38 -12.36 13.79
CA SER A 70 1.15 -13.13 13.79
C SER A 70 1.37 -14.58 14.15
N ARG A 71 2.60 -15.03 14.18
CA ARG A 71 2.90 -16.41 14.56
C ARG A 71 2.72 -16.60 16.05
N PRO A 72 2.05 -17.67 16.43
CA PRO A 72 1.94 -17.96 17.85
C PRO A 72 3.28 -18.45 18.38
N GLY A 73 3.57 -18.07 19.52
CA GLY A 73 4.72 -18.55 20.20
C GLY A 73 6.02 -18.28 19.62
#